data_1c5f6c7f9e80dd43478b0fc58414e8ac
#
_entry.id   1c5f6c7f9e80dd43478b0fc58414e8ac
#
_cell.length_a   1.000
_cell.length_b   1.000
_cell.length_c   1.000
_cell.angle_alpha   90.00
_cell.angle_beta   90.00
_cell.angle_gamma   90.00
#
_symmetry.space_group_name_H-M   'P 1'
#
loop_
_entity.id
_entity.type
_entity.pdbx_description
1 polymer ?
#
loop_
_entity_poly.entity_id
_entity_poly.type
_entity_poly.pdbx_seq_one_letter_code
_entity_poly.pdbx_strand_id
1 'polypeptide(L)'
;ILIAPSVPHSYHRESTSWITMFATFTGTLAGSIPSMTDNQEVILTPKEQGLNIRKLISYSLRKYHQPTPNMKSLSSDCYNLLMNFMDCAASPKIQDNPLYQRYVLPVIKEIETSYQNDITAAELSQSVFVSPQYLSRLFQRFLGCSVYEYVTMYRISRARELLLSKPDMKIQDVAGASGF
;
A
#
# COMPACT_ATOMS: atom_id res chain seq x y z
N ILE A 1 0.11 -3.43 6.93
CA ILE A 1 0.04 -3.99 5.57
C ILE A 1 0.58 -5.41 5.56
N LEU A 2 -0.08 -6.33 4.90
CA LEU A 2 0.41 -7.66 4.56
C LEU A 2 0.69 -7.70 3.05
N ILE A 3 1.82 -8.25 2.66
CA ILE A 3 2.24 -8.32 1.25
C ILE A 3 2.52 -9.80 0.95
N ALA A 4 1.93 -10.31 -0.13
CA ALA A 4 2.15 -11.67 -0.60
C ALA A 4 3.62 -11.88 -1.06
N PRO A 5 4.13 -13.12 -1.04
CA PRO A 5 5.46 -13.42 -1.58
C PRO A 5 5.60 -12.98 -3.05
N SER A 6 6.79 -12.53 -3.41
CA SER A 6 7.14 -12.11 -4.79
C SER A 6 6.43 -10.87 -5.32
N VAL A 7 5.61 -10.19 -4.53
CA VAL A 7 5.02 -8.91 -4.92
C VAL A 7 6.07 -7.80 -4.80
N PRO A 8 6.44 -7.11 -5.90
CA PRO A 8 7.38 -6.00 -5.84
C PRO A 8 6.82 -4.88 -4.97
N HIS A 9 7.60 -4.43 -4.01
CA HIS A 9 7.19 -3.34 -3.13
C HIS A 9 8.39 -2.51 -2.70
N SER A 10 8.13 -1.28 -2.31
CA SER A 10 9.16 -0.37 -1.83
C SER A 10 8.62 0.51 -0.72
N TYR A 11 9.51 0.93 0.15
CA TYR A 11 9.22 1.85 1.25
C TYR A 11 10.07 3.10 1.09
N HIS A 12 9.49 4.26 1.38
CA HIS A 12 10.23 5.52 1.44
C HIS A 12 9.76 6.33 2.64
N ARG A 13 10.66 7.15 3.13
CA ARG A 13 10.41 8.02 4.28
C ARG A 13 9.67 9.28 3.85
N GLU A 14 8.57 9.59 4.52
CA GLU A 14 7.79 10.83 4.31
C GLU A 14 8.02 11.87 5.41
N SER A 15 8.66 11.48 6.53
CA SER A 15 8.89 12.36 7.68
C SER A 15 10.34 12.33 8.13
N THR A 16 10.72 13.23 9.01
CA THR A 16 12.09 13.30 9.60
C THR A 16 12.46 12.07 10.40
N SER A 17 11.49 11.38 10.99
CA SER A 17 11.66 10.11 11.69
C SER A 17 10.80 9.03 11.07
N TRP A 18 11.38 7.86 10.82
CA TRP A 18 10.66 6.70 10.27
C TRP A 18 11.07 5.43 11.02
N ILE A 19 10.08 4.72 11.52
CA ILE A 19 10.27 3.42 12.18
C ILE A 19 9.40 2.42 11.44
N THR A 20 10.00 1.38 10.89
CA THR A 20 9.30 0.23 10.34
C THR A 20 9.41 -0.95 11.30
N MET A 21 8.34 -1.70 11.40
CA MET A 21 8.32 -3.01 12.04
C MET A 21 7.78 -3.99 11.01
N PHE A 22 8.46 -5.11 10.86
CA PHE A 22 8.05 -6.16 9.93
C PHE A 22 8.12 -7.54 10.60
N ALA A 23 7.32 -8.46 10.11
CA ALA A 23 7.38 -9.86 10.42
C ALA A 23 7.27 -10.66 9.13
N THR A 24 8.06 -11.71 9.01
CA THR A 24 8.02 -12.63 7.88
C THR A 24 7.44 -13.96 8.35
N PHE A 25 6.46 -14.46 7.62
CA PHE A 25 5.81 -15.74 7.90
C PHE A 25 6.38 -16.83 7.01
N THR A 26 6.92 -17.88 7.61
CA THR A 26 7.47 -19.05 6.92
C THR A 26 6.95 -20.32 7.57
N GLY A 27 7.02 -21.44 6.87
CA GLY A 27 6.61 -22.75 7.40
C GLY A 27 5.59 -23.44 6.52
N THR A 28 5.14 -24.62 6.97
CA THR A 28 4.24 -25.50 6.20
C THR A 28 2.89 -24.86 5.85
N LEU A 29 2.39 -23.96 6.70
CA LEU A 29 1.12 -23.26 6.46
C LEU A 29 1.27 -22.00 5.60
N ALA A 30 2.49 -21.56 5.31
CA ALA A 30 2.70 -20.34 4.50
C ALA A 30 2.07 -20.45 3.11
N GLY A 31 2.07 -21.64 2.50
CA GLY A 31 1.41 -21.90 1.22
C GLY A 31 -0.12 -21.76 1.24
N SER A 32 -0.75 -21.82 2.41
CA SER A 32 -2.20 -21.65 2.56
C SER A 32 -2.62 -20.20 2.77
N ILE A 33 -1.69 -19.30 3.07
CA ILE A 33 -1.99 -17.88 3.33
C ILE A 33 -2.72 -17.22 2.13
N PRO A 34 -2.31 -17.40 0.87
CA PRO A 34 -3.01 -16.83 -0.26
C PRO A 34 -4.49 -17.20 -0.32
N SER A 35 -4.82 -18.48 -0.14
CA SER A 35 -6.23 -18.92 -0.13
C SER A 35 -7.01 -18.39 1.06
N MET A 36 -6.38 -18.21 2.21
CA MET A 36 -7.00 -17.63 3.42
C MET A 36 -7.22 -16.12 3.29
N THR A 37 -6.51 -15.45 2.40
CA THR A 37 -6.61 -14.02 2.13
C THR A 37 -7.30 -13.70 0.80
N ASP A 38 -8.05 -14.65 0.26
CA ASP A 38 -8.77 -14.51 -1.01
C ASP A 38 -7.82 -14.14 -2.17
N ASN A 39 -6.60 -14.70 -2.14
CA ASN A 39 -5.51 -14.44 -3.09
C ASN A 39 -5.16 -12.95 -3.26
N GLN A 40 -5.40 -12.13 -2.25
CA GLN A 40 -5.01 -10.73 -2.28
C GLN A 40 -3.49 -10.60 -2.20
N GLU A 41 -2.90 -9.90 -3.15
CA GLU A 41 -1.45 -9.63 -3.15
C GLU A 41 -1.03 -8.66 -2.04
N VAL A 42 -1.90 -7.71 -1.72
CA VAL A 42 -1.66 -6.69 -0.70
C VAL A 42 -2.93 -6.47 0.12
N ILE A 43 -2.81 -6.60 1.44
CA ILE A 43 -3.88 -6.28 2.38
C ILE A 43 -3.48 -5.05 3.18
N LEU A 44 -4.26 -3.99 3.02
CA LEU A 44 -4.11 -2.78 3.82
C LEU A 44 -4.92 -2.91 5.11
N THR A 45 -4.29 -2.52 6.21
CA THR A 45 -4.96 -2.54 7.51
C THR A 45 -5.43 -1.14 7.87
N PRO A 46 -6.69 -0.96 8.32
CA PRO A 46 -7.13 0.28 8.93
C PRO A 46 -6.23 0.70 10.10
N LYS A 47 -6.19 2.00 10.40
CA LYS A 47 -5.28 2.57 11.40
C LYS A 47 -5.38 1.89 12.78
N GLU A 48 -6.60 1.61 13.23
CA GLU A 48 -6.83 0.97 14.53
C GLU A 48 -6.28 -0.46 14.60
N GLN A 49 -6.59 -1.28 13.57
CA GLN A 49 -6.05 -2.63 13.46
C GLN A 49 -4.52 -2.60 13.30
N GLY A 50 -4.00 -1.64 12.53
CA GLY A 50 -2.56 -1.43 12.38
C GLY A 50 -1.86 -1.17 13.72
N LEU A 51 -2.48 -0.42 14.63
CA LEU A 51 -1.97 -0.22 15.99
C LEU A 51 -1.97 -1.51 16.83
N ASN A 52 -2.99 -2.34 16.69
CA ASN A 52 -3.04 -3.64 17.36
C ASN A 52 -1.98 -4.60 16.82
N ILE A 53 -1.83 -4.70 15.52
CA ILE A 53 -0.77 -5.48 14.86
C ILE A 53 0.62 -5.02 15.35
N ARG A 54 0.86 -3.71 15.42
CA ARG A 54 2.10 -3.15 15.97
C ARG A 54 2.36 -3.60 17.41
N LYS A 55 1.33 -3.58 18.28
CA LYS A 55 1.46 -4.05 19.67
C LYS A 55 1.79 -5.54 19.72
N LEU A 56 1.14 -6.37 18.90
CA LEU A 56 1.42 -7.81 18.81
C LEU A 56 2.87 -8.06 18.37
N ILE A 57 3.35 -7.44 17.31
CA ILE A 57 4.74 -7.57 16.86
C ILE A 57 5.71 -7.15 17.97
N SER A 58 5.48 -6.00 18.63
CA SER A 58 6.33 -5.52 19.72
C SER A 58 6.36 -6.49 20.91
N TYR A 59 5.22 -7.11 21.21
CA TYR A 59 5.11 -8.10 22.30
C TYR A 59 5.85 -9.39 21.93
N SER A 60 5.69 -9.90 20.73
CA SER A 60 6.39 -11.10 20.24
C SER A 60 7.90 -10.89 20.21
N LEU A 61 8.37 -9.71 19.78
CA LEU A 61 9.80 -9.37 19.81
C LEU A 61 10.36 -9.39 21.24
N ARG A 62 9.64 -8.85 22.24
CA ARG A 62 10.07 -8.91 23.64
C ARG A 62 10.14 -10.35 24.15
N LYS A 63 9.19 -11.23 23.77
CA LYS A 63 9.24 -12.65 24.14
C LYS A 63 10.43 -13.37 23.49
N TYR A 64 10.71 -13.06 22.23
CA TYR A 64 11.84 -13.66 21.51
C TYR A 64 13.19 -13.30 22.11
N HIS A 65 13.36 -12.09 22.64
CA HIS A 65 14.61 -11.65 23.27
C HIS A 65 14.77 -12.09 24.72
N GLN A 66 13.89 -12.93 25.26
CA GLN A 66 14.09 -13.53 26.57
C GLN A 66 15.23 -14.60 26.51
N PRO A 67 15.90 -14.85 27.61
CA PRO A 67 17.00 -15.84 27.66
C PRO A 67 16.57 -17.25 27.18
N THR A 68 15.30 -17.61 27.44
CA THR A 68 14.69 -18.87 26.99
C THR A 68 13.33 -18.58 26.32
N PRO A 69 13.32 -18.27 25.00
CA PRO A 69 12.09 -17.95 24.33
C PRO A 69 11.17 -19.17 24.22
N ASN A 70 9.91 -18.99 24.54
CA ASN A 70 8.90 -20.04 24.39
C ASN A 70 8.38 -20.06 22.94
N MET A 71 8.88 -21.02 22.14
CA MET A 71 8.55 -21.13 20.72
C MET A 71 7.06 -21.43 20.46
N LYS A 72 6.39 -22.17 21.37
CA LYS A 72 4.93 -22.42 21.24
C LYS A 72 4.14 -21.12 21.40
N SER A 73 4.54 -20.28 22.37
CA SER A 73 3.91 -18.97 22.55
C SER A 73 4.16 -18.04 21.37
N LEU A 74 5.35 -18.05 20.78
CA LEU A 74 5.66 -17.28 19.58
C LEU A 74 4.88 -17.77 18.36
N SER A 75 4.69 -19.08 18.19
CA SER A 75 3.83 -19.63 17.13
C SER A 75 2.37 -19.17 17.29
N SER A 76 1.84 -19.16 18.51
CA SER A 76 0.51 -18.62 18.78
C SER A 76 0.40 -17.13 18.44
N ASP A 77 1.44 -16.34 18.74
CA ASP A 77 1.48 -14.92 18.40
C ASP A 77 1.51 -14.71 16.88
N CYS A 78 2.27 -15.53 16.14
CA CYS A 78 2.26 -15.52 14.67
C CYS A 78 0.88 -15.85 14.09
N TYR A 79 0.20 -16.84 14.64
CA TYR A 79 -1.15 -17.18 14.23
C TYR A 79 -2.13 -16.03 14.51
N ASN A 80 -2.07 -15.42 15.68
CA ASN A 80 -2.89 -14.26 16.03
C ASN A 80 -2.63 -13.06 15.11
N LEU A 81 -1.37 -12.84 14.70
CA LEU A 81 -1.02 -11.83 13.72
C LEU A 81 -1.70 -12.09 12.36
N LEU A 82 -1.63 -13.32 11.87
CA LEU A 82 -2.29 -13.73 10.63
C LEU A 82 -3.80 -13.54 10.70
N MET A 83 -4.45 -13.95 11.81
CA MET A 83 -5.88 -13.76 12.00
C MET A 83 -6.28 -12.28 11.94
N ASN A 84 -5.52 -11.38 12.57
CA ASN A 84 -5.77 -9.95 12.46
C ASN A 84 -5.67 -9.41 11.03
N PHE A 85 -4.79 -9.94 10.20
CA PHE A 85 -4.74 -9.58 8.77
C PHE A 85 -5.91 -10.18 7.98
N MET A 86 -6.35 -11.38 8.30
CA MET A 86 -7.53 -12.01 7.66
C MET A 86 -8.81 -11.25 7.98
N ASP A 87 -8.97 -10.79 9.21
CA ASP A 87 -10.10 -9.91 9.57
C ASP A 87 -10.11 -8.63 8.72
N CYS A 88 -8.92 -8.09 8.41
CA CYS A 88 -8.79 -6.95 7.49
C CYS A 88 -9.11 -7.34 6.04
N ALA A 89 -8.73 -8.54 5.60
CA ALA A 89 -9.03 -9.02 4.26
C ALA A 89 -10.53 -9.28 4.05
N ALA A 90 -11.21 -9.77 5.09
CA ALA A 90 -12.66 -10.00 5.10
C ALA A 90 -13.50 -8.73 5.24
N SER A 91 -12.89 -7.62 5.66
CA SER A 91 -13.57 -6.32 5.69
C SER A 91 -13.96 -5.90 4.27
N PRO A 92 -15.11 -5.21 4.08
CA PRO A 92 -15.51 -4.76 2.75
C PRO A 92 -14.35 -3.99 2.12
N LYS A 93 -13.87 -4.51 0.99
CA LYS A 93 -12.72 -3.93 0.27
C LYS A 93 -13.07 -2.47 -0.01
N ILE A 94 -12.13 -1.55 0.22
CA ILE A 94 -12.28 -0.16 -0.23
C ILE A 94 -12.72 -0.15 -1.70
N GLN A 95 -12.22 -1.11 -2.47
CA GLN A 95 -12.57 -1.34 -3.86
C GLN A 95 -14.05 -1.66 -4.09
N ASP A 96 -14.77 -2.25 -3.15
CA ASP A 96 -16.20 -2.56 -3.28
C ASP A 96 -17.10 -1.36 -2.93
N ASN A 97 -16.51 -0.27 -2.43
CA ASN A 97 -17.26 0.94 -2.12
C ASN A 97 -17.74 1.61 -3.41
N PRO A 98 -19.08 1.84 -3.58
CA PRO A 98 -19.62 2.44 -4.80
C PRO A 98 -19.00 3.79 -5.16
N LEU A 99 -18.64 4.61 -4.16
CA LEU A 99 -17.98 5.91 -4.40
C LEU A 99 -16.54 5.73 -4.90
N TYR A 100 -15.83 4.73 -4.38
CA TYR A 100 -14.50 4.39 -4.87
C TYR A 100 -14.55 3.93 -6.32
N GLN A 101 -15.42 2.96 -6.62
CA GLN A 101 -15.59 2.42 -7.96
C GLN A 101 -16.01 3.47 -8.98
N ARG A 102 -16.93 4.35 -8.58
CA ARG A 102 -17.52 5.33 -9.49
C ARG A 102 -16.61 6.54 -9.75
N TYR A 103 -15.86 6.98 -8.75
CA TYR A 103 -15.14 8.26 -8.81
C TYR A 103 -13.62 8.14 -8.66
N VAL A 104 -13.12 7.25 -7.81
CA VAL A 104 -11.68 7.16 -7.52
C VAL A 104 -10.98 6.23 -8.49
N LEU A 105 -11.49 5.03 -8.69
CA LEU A 105 -10.89 4.04 -9.58
C LEU A 105 -10.74 4.50 -11.04
N PRO A 106 -11.74 5.16 -11.67
CA PRO A 106 -11.57 5.67 -13.03
C PRO A 106 -10.48 6.73 -13.12
N VAL A 107 -10.40 7.63 -12.12
CA VAL A 107 -9.37 8.67 -12.06
C VAL A 107 -7.97 8.06 -11.87
N ILE A 108 -7.84 7.03 -11.05
CA ILE A 108 -6.58 6.28 -10.93
C ILE A 108 -6.15 5.72 -12.29
N LYS A 109 -7.05 5.05 -13.01
CA LYS A 109 -6.77 4.50 -14.35
C LYS A 109 -6.39 5.58 -15.36
N GLU A 110 -7.04 6.73 -15.30
CA GLU A 110 -6.71 7.87 -16.16
C GLU A 110 -5.29 8.41 -15.84
N ILE A 111 -4.94 8.54 -14.57
CA ILE A 111 -3.58 8.91 -14.15
C ILE A 111 -2.56 7.88 -14.65
N GLU A 112 -2.81 6.59 -14.50
CA GLU A 112 -1.92 5.51 -14.93
C GLU A 112 -1.68 5.51 -16.44
N THR A 113 -2.65 5.91 -17.24
CA THR A 113 -2.53 5.97 -18.70
C THR A 113 -1.95 7.29 -19.21
N SER A 114 -2.12 8.38 -18.47
CA SER A 114 -1.85 9.74 -18.95
C SER A 114 -0.85 10.52 -18.09
N TYR A 115 -0.18 9.87 -17.11
CA TYR A 115 0.71 10.52 -16.12
C TYR A 115 1.84 11.37 -16.74
N GLN A 116 2.22 11.09 -17.97
CA GLN A 116 3.27 11.83 -18.70
C GLN A 116 2.81 13.21 -19.17
N ASN A 117 1.48 13.42 -19.29
CA ASN A 117 0.90 14.66 -19.76
C ASN A 117 0.65 15.63 -18.60
N ASP A 118 0.43 16.90 -18.92
CA ASP A 118 -0.04 17.86 -17.94
C ASP A 118 -1.46 17.50 -17.51
N ILE A 119 -1.57 16.87 -16.33
CA ILE A 119 -2.85 16.46 -15.74
C ILE A 119 -3.19 17.40 -14.60
N THR A 120 -4.36 18.01 -14.66
CA THR A 120 -4.89 18.86 -13.59
C THR A 120 -5.99 18.16 -12.80
N ALA A 121 -6.13 18.49 -11.51
CA ALA A 121 -7.23 17.99 -10.70
C ALA A 121 -8.60 18.43 -11.24
N ALA A 122 -8.65 19.54 -11.96
CA ALA A 122 -9.86 20.03 -12.61
C ALA A 122 -10.30 19.10 -13.75
N GLU A 123 -9.40 18.72 -14.66
CA GLU A 123 -9.66 17.80 -15.75
C GLU A 123 -10.09 16.43 -15.23
N LEU A 124 -9.32 15.87 -14.28
CA LEU A 124 -9.64 14.57 -13.66
C LEU A 124 -11.00 14.58 -12.94
N SER A 125 -11.41 15.69 -12.37
CA SER A 125 -12.74 15.80 -11.73
C SER A 125 -13.87 15.89 -12.74
N GLN A 126 -13.61 16.51 -13.89
CA GLN A 126 -14.57 16.60 -15.00
C GLN A 126 -14.81 15.23 -15.63
N SER A 127 -13.78 14.37 -15.77
CA SER A 127 -13.93 13.03 -16.37
C SER A 127 -14.89 12.14 -15.59
N VAL A 128 -15.03 12.38 -14.27
CA VAL A 128 -15.97 11.66 -13.40
C VAL A 128 -17.18 12.51 -12.96
N PHE A 129 -17.39 13.68 -13.58
CA PHE A 129 -18.54 14.56 -13.36
C PHE A 129 -18.73 15.04 -11.90
N VAL A 130 -17.64 15.40 -11.23
CA VAL A 130 -17.67 15.94 -9.87
C VAL A 130 -16.84 17.23 -9.76
N SER A 131 -16.97 17.95 -8.64
CA SER A 131 -16.09 19.09 -8.38
C SER A 131 -14.69 18.63 -7.94
N PRO A 132 -13.63 19.42 -8.21
CA PRO A 132 -12.26 19.13 -7.74
C PRO A 132 -12.17 18.92 -6.22
N GLN A 133 -12.94 19.71 -5.46
CA GLN A 133 -12.97 19.61 -4.00
C GLN A 133 -13.60 18.30 -3.52
N TYR A 134 -14.63 17.81 -4.23
CA TYR A 134 -15.26 16.55 -3.90
C TYR A 134 -14.33 15.37 -4.22
N LEU A 135 -13.69 15.38 -5.40
CA LEU A 135 -12.70 14.39 -5.78
C LEU A 135 -11.54 14.34 -4.78
N SER A 136 -11.00 15.51 -4.38
CA SER A 136 -9.93 15.60 -3.39
C SER A 136 -10.32 14.99 -2.04
N ARG A 137 -11.57 15.23 -1.59
CA ARG A 137 -12.09 14.58 -0.36
C ARG A 137 -12.18 13.07 -0.48
N LEU A 138 -12.57 12.55 -1.64
CA LEU A 138 -12.62 11.11 -1.89
C LEU A 138 -11.22 10.50 -1.90
N PHE A 139 -10.25 11.14 -2.56
CA PHE A 139 -8.85 10.71 -2.55
C PHE A 139 -8.28 10.68 -1.13
N GLN A 140 -8.49 11.77 -0.36
CA GLN A 140 -8.07 11.82 1.04
C GLN A 140 -8.73 10.71 1.88
N ARG A 141 -10.02 10.44 1.65
CA ARG A 141 -10.77 9.40 2.37
C ARG A 141 -10.27 7.99 2.07
N PHE A 142 -10.06 7.67 0.79
CA PHE A 142 -9.77 6.30 0.35
C PHE A 142 -8.29 6.00 0.19
N LEU A 143 -7.47 6.99 -0.16
CA LEU A 143 -6.05 6.83 -0.45
C LEU A 143 -5.14 7.55 0.55
N GLY A 144 -5.70 8.42 1.41
CA GLY A 144 -4.94 9.17 2.42
C GLY A 144 -4.10 10.32 1.85
N CYS A 145 -4.27 10.68 0.58
CA CYS A 145 -3.51 11.73 -0.10
C CYS A 145 -4.41 12.56 -1.01
N SER A 146 -3.93 13.72 -1.45
CA SER A 146 -4.59 14.52 -2.48
C SER A 146 -4.38 13.92 -3.88
N VAL A 147 -5.18 14.37 -4.86
CA VAL A 147 -5.02 13.98 -6.27
C VAL A 147 -3.62 14.33 -6.77
N TYR A 148 -3.14 15.53 -6.46
CA TYR A 148 -1.81 16.01 -6.86
C TYR A 148 -0.68 15.15 -6.27
N GLU A 149 -0.76 14.84 -4.97
CA GLU A 149 0.20 13.95 -4.31
C GLU A 149 0.20 12.56 -4.94
N TYR A 150 -0.98 12.03 -5.28
CA TYR A 150 -1.09 10.73 -5.95
C TYR A 150 -0.39 10.74 -7.32
N VAL A 151 -0.65 11.74 -8.17
CA VAL A 151 0.02 11.91 -9.47
C VAL A 151 1.53 11.99 -9.29
N THR A 152 2.00 12.81 -8.34
CA THR A 152 3.43 12.99 -8.05
C THR A 152 4.07 11.68 -7.59
N MET A 153 3.46 10.96 -6.66
CA MET A 153 3.94 9.65 -6.21
C MET A 153 4.00 8.62 -7.35
N TYR A 154 3.00 8.61 -8.21
CA TYR A 154 2.97 7.71 -9.37
C TYR A 154 4.11 8.02 -10.34
N ARG A 155 4.33 9.29 -10.70
CA ARG A 155 5.43 9.76 -11.55
C ARG A 155 6.80 9.40 -10.97
N ILE A 156 7.00 9.62 -9.66
CA ILE A 156 8.24 9.24 -8.97
C ILE A 156 8.45 7.72 -9.02
N SER A 157 7.41 6.92 -8.84
CA SER A 157 7.51 5.46 -8.96
C SER A 157 7.95 5.04 -10.35
N ARG A 158 7.36 5.64 -11.41
CA ARG A 158 7.73 5.38 -12.81
C ARG A 158 9.16 5.84 -13.12
N ALA A 159 9.56 7.02 -12.63
CA ALA A 159 10.95 7.49 -12.78
C ALA A 159 11.94 6.51 -12.14
N ARG A 160 11.65 6.00 -10.96
CA ARG A 160 12.45 5.00 -10.27
C ARG A 160 12.56 3.69 -11.05
N GLU A 161 11.47 3.20 -11.61
CA GLU A 161 11.47 1.99 -12.43
C GLU A 161 12.35 2.18 -13.68
N LEU A 162 12.28 3.34 -14.32
CA LEU A 162 13.13 3.68 -15.47
C LEU A 162 14.61 3.71 -15.08
N LEU A 163 14.96 4.34 -13.97
CA LEU A 163 16.36 4.38 -13.49
C LEU A 163 16.91 2.99 -13.17
N LEU A 164 16.09 2.08 -12.65
CA LEU A 164 16.50 0.72 -12.34
C LEU A 164 16.61 -0.18 -13.59
N SER A 165 15.69 0.00 -14.55
CA SER A 165 15.62 -0.82 -15.76
C SER A 165 16.52 -0.32 -16.89
N LYS A 166 16.86 0.99 -16.90
CA LYS A 166 17.67 1.64 -17.92
C LYS A 166 18.74 2.54 -17.27
N PRO A 167 19.78 1.97 -16.65
CA PRO A 167 20.77 2.73 -15.88
C PRO A 167 21.56 3.75 -16.72
N ASP A 168 21.65 3.56 -18.04
CA ASP A 168 22.35 4.47 -18.96
C ASP A 168 21.48 5.65 -19.45
N MET A 169 20.20 5.69 -19.07
CA MET A 169 19.30 6.76 -19.46
C MET A 169 19.63 8.06 -18.71
N LYS A 170 19.73 9.18 -19.41
CA LYS A 170 19.99 10.46 -18.77
C LYS A 170 18.86 10.88 -17.86
N ILE A 171 19.17 11.53 -16.73
CA ILE A 171 18.17 11.97 -15.74
C ILE A 171 17.11 12.87 -16.38
N GLN A 172 17.48 13.74 -17.32
CA GLN A 172 16.54 14.60 -18.04
C GLN A 172 15.52 13.79 -18.86
N ASP A 173 15.99 12.73 -19.53
CA ASP A 173 15.13 11.85 -20.33
C ASP A 173 14.21 11.03 -19.42
N VAL A 174 14.70 10.60 -18.25
CA VAL A 174 13.87 9.95 -17.22
C VAL A 174 12.80 10.89 -16.70
N ALA A 175 13.16 12.15 -16.40
CA ALA A 175 12.20 13.15 -15.94
C ALA A 175 11.08 13.36 -16.98
N GLY A 176 11.44 13.64 -18.23
CA GLY A 176 10.45 13.82 -19.31
C GLY A 176 9.58 12.58 -19.53
N ALA A 177 10.18 11.37 -19.55
CA ALA A 177 9.44 10.11 -19.68
C ALA A 177 8.54 9.78 -18.48
N SER A 178 8.75 10.45 -17.34
CA SER A 178 7.94 10.29 -16.12
C SER A 178 6.96 11.43 -15.88
N GLY A 179 6.89 12.42 -16.77
CA GLY A 179 5.96 13.54 -16.70
C GLY A 179 6.42 14.71 -15.83
N PHE A 180 7.75 14.89 -15.63
CA PHE A 180 8.35 16.04 -14.94
C PHE A 180 8.95 17.03 -15.93
#